data_9649dd313a73d1a219b4fd0fbfa6f9ed
#
_entry.id   9649dd313a73d1a219b4fd0fbfa6f9ed
#
_cell.length_a   1.000
_cell.length_b   1.000
_cell.length_c   1.000
_cell.angle_alpha   90.00
_cell.angle_beta   90.00
_cell.angle_gamma   90.00
#
_symmetry.space_group_name_H-M   'P 1'
#
loop_
_entity.id
_entity.type
_entity.pdbx_description
1 polymer ?
#
loop_
_entity_poly.entity_id
_entity_poly.type
_entity_poly.pdbx_seq_one_letter_code
_entity_poly.pdbx_strand_id
1 'polypeptide(L)'
;MLYRKITKRIEDYFASKSERMLLIEGARQVGKSYIIRQVGQKTFSNYIEINMEEDKLGDRVFAQAKTTNDFYMALSIYAGDKMGDKENTLVFIDEIQAYDHLLTLVKFLMKDNKFRYIASGSLLGVTLKSTQSLPIGSLDIVHMYPMDFEEFLYANGVGELVINAMRKSFENNQALSDTMHNKMMDFFKKYLLVGGLPKAVETFVQTHNVVQFR
;
A
#
# COMPACT_ATOMS: atom_id res chain seq x y z
N MET A 1 -11.71 7.76 -6.95
CA MET A 1 -10.64 6.89 -6.41
C MET A 1 -10.17 5.95 -7.52
N LEU A 2 -8.88 5.85 -7.79
CA LEU A 2 -8.35 4.91 -8.76
C LEU A 2 -8.45 3.47 -8.23
N TYR A 3 -8.89 2.55 -9.08
CA TYR A 3 -8.90 1.13 -8.76
C TYR A 3 -7.47 0.60 -8.62
N ARG A 4 -7.20 -0.17 -7.55
CA ARG A 4 -5.92 -0.83 -7.30
C ARG A 4 -6.14 -2.27 -6.87
N LYS A 5 -5.49 -3.21 -7.54
CA LYS A 5 -5.58 -4.65 -7.23
C LYS A 5 -5.19 -4.98 -5.80
N ILE A 6 -4.22 -4.25 -5.26
CA ILE A 6 -3.73 -4.45 -3.88
C ILE A 6 -4.82 -4.13 -2.83
N THR A 7 -5.85 -3.35 -3.17
CA THR A 7 -6.97 -3.04 -2.25
C THR A 7 -7.56 -4.32 -1.66
N LYS A 8 -7.86 -5.30 -2.52
CA LYS A 8 -8.42 -6.58 -2.11
C LYS A 8 -7.49 -7.33 -1.13
N ARG A 9 -6.18 -7.29 -1.37
CA ARG A 9 -5.19 -7.93 -0.47
C ARG A 9 -5.19 -7.30 0.93
N ILE A 10 -5.33 -5.97 1.01
CA ILE A 10 -5.43 -5.25 2.30
C ILE A 10 -6.74 -5.58 3.01
N GLU A 11 -7.86 -5.59 2.29
CA GLU A 11 -9.17 -5.97 2.82
C GLU A 11 -9.16 -7.41 3.36
N ASP A 12 -8.62 -8.37 2.60
CA ASP A 12 -8.48 -9.76 3.01
C ASP A 12 -7.59 -9.92 4.26
N TYR A 13 -6.52 -9.11 4.34
CA TYR A 13 -5.68 -9.08 5.54
C TYR A 13 -6.45 -8.59 6.77
N PHE A 14 -7.21 -7.51 6.65
CA PHE A 14 -8.01 -6.99 7.76
C PHE A 14 -9.12 -7.95 8.19
N ALA A 15 -9.73 -8.68 7.25
CA ALA A 15 -10.72 -9.72 7.53
C ALA A 15 -10.10 -10.99 8.14
N SER A 16 -8.80 -11.21 7.96
CA SER A 16 -8.11 -12.39 8.47
C SER A 16 -7.76 -12.26 9.95
N LYS A 17 -7.52 -13.41 10.60
CA LYS A 17 -6.93 -13.46 11.96
C LYS A 17 -5.40 -13.64 11.89
N SER A 18 -4.75 -13.06 10.89
CA SER A 18 -3.30 -13.21 10.73
C SER A 18 -2.55 -12.70 11.96
N GLU A 19 -1.58 -13.51 12.42
CA GLU A 19 -0.63 -13.16 13.47
C GLU A 19 0.61 -12.46 12.91
N ARG A 20 0.67 -12.22 11.59
CA ARG A 20 1.74 -11.49 10.91
C ARG A 20 1.28 -10.09 10.54
N MET A 21 2.18 -9.12 10.66
CA MET A 21 1.94 -7.77 10.17
C MET A 21 2.05 -7.73 8.65
N LEU A 22 1.05 -7.16 7.99
CA LEU A 22 1.16 -6.87 6.56
C LEU A 22 2.09 -5.67 6.36
N LEU A 23 3.14 -5.88 5.57
CA LEU A 23 4.09 -4.86 5.17
C LEU A 23 4.00 -4.63 3.67
N ILE A 24 3.57 -3.42 3.28
CA ILE A 24 3.48 -3.04 1.87
C ILE A 24 4.77 -2.33 1.45
N GLU A 25 5.56 -3.03 0.65
CA GLU A 25 6.80 -2.52 0.07
C GLU A 25 6.56 -2.01 -1.34
N GLY A 26 7.28 -0.97 -1.74
CA GLY A 26 7.24 -0.48 -3.12
C GLY A 26 7.89 0.88 -3.26
N ALA A 27 8.13 1.30 -4.51
CA ALA A 27 8.74 2.58 -4.81
C ALA A 27 7.99 3.76 -4.18
N ARG A 28 8.66 4.90 -4.07
CA ARG A 28 7.99 6.16 -3.68
C ARG A 28 6.92 6.52 -4.71
N GLN A 29 5.85 7.18 -4.26
CA GLN A 29 4.75 7.70 -5.08
C GLN A 29 3.87 6.65 -5.79
N VAL A 30 4.01 5.34 -5.51
CA VAL A 30 3.11 4.31 -6.07
C VAL A 30 1.74 4.25 -5.36
N GLY A 31 1.56 5.03 -4.28
CA GLY A 31 0.28 5.18 -3.58
C GLY A 31 0.09 4.27 -2.36
N LYS A 32 1.18 3.74 -1.74
CA LYS A 32 1.13 2.87 -0.56
C LYS A 32 0.29 3.48 0.58
N SER A 33 0.74 4.61 1.10
CA SER A 33 0.10 5.28 2.24
C SER A 33 -1.33 5.70 1.92
N TYR A 34 -1.60 6.13 0.68
CA TYR A 34 -2.94 6.50 0.25
C TYR A 34 -3.91 5.33 0.32
N ILE A 35 -3.55 4.16 -0.23
CA ILE A 35 -4.46 3.01 -0.27
C ILE A 35 -4.66 2.39 1.12
N ILE A 36 -3.61 2.32 1.95
CA ILE A 36 -3.71 1.84 3.33
C ILE A 36 -4.66 2.74 4.13
N ARG A 37 -4.51 4.06 4.01
CA ARG A 37 -5.38 5.04 4.69
C ARG A 37 -6.83 4.87 4.27
N GLN A 38 -7.11 4.76 2.97
CA GLN A 38 -8.47 4.61 2.46
C GLN A 38 -9.17 3.35 2.98
N VAL A 39 -8.48 2.20 2.95
CA VAL A 39 -9.05 0.94 3.42
C VAL A 39 -9.10 0.92 4.95
N GLY A 40 -8.05 1.40 5.62
CA GLY A 40 -7.98 1.42 7.08
C GLY A 40 -9.07 2.27 7.72
N GLN A 41 -9.25 3.51 7.25
CA GLN A 41 -10.29 4.41 7.77
C GLN A 41 -11.72 3.93 7.48
N LYS A 42 -11.91 3.14 6.43
CA LYS A 42 -13.21 2.52 6.12
C LYS A 42 -13.51 1.32 7.04
N THR A 43 -12.46 0.60 7.47
CA THR A 43 -12.60 -0.68 8.18
C THR A 43 -12.58 -0.52 9.70
N PHE A 44 -11.79 0.43 10.22
CA PHE A 44 -11.56 0.63 11.65
C PHE A 44 -12.10 1.98 12.12
N SER A 45 -12.80 1.99 13.24
CA SER A 45 -13.28 3.24 13.86
C SER A 45 -12.15 4.09 14.46
N ASN A 46 -11.09 3.44 14.94
CA ASN A 46 -9.89 4.09 15.45
C ASN A 46 -8.74 3.83 14.47
N TYR A 47 -8.35 4.88 13.76
CA TYR A 47 -7.25 4.85 12.81
C TYR A 47 -6.13 5.77 13.30
N ILE A 48 -4.96 5.18 13.55
CA ILE A 48 -3.77 5.89 14.01
C ILE A 48 -2.71 5.70 12.92
N GLU A 49 -2.22 6.79 12.35
CA GLU A 49 -1.17 6.80 11.34
C GLU A 49 0.04 7.54 11.86
N ILE A 50 1.22 6.92 11.72
CA ILE A 50 2.49 7.49 12.15
C ILE A 50 3.46 7.36 10.99
N ASN A 51 3.99 8.49 10.53
CA ASN A 51 5.04 8.53 9.54
C ASN A 51 6.41 8.59 10.25
N MET A 52 7.19 7.52 10.13
CA MET A 52 8.47 7.41 10.83
C MET A 52 9.57 8.29 10.22
N GLU A 53 9.50 8.68 8.96
CA GLU A 53 10.40 9.68 8.39
C GLU A 53 10.10 11.07 8.97
N GLU A 54 8.83 11.44 9.10
CA GLU A 54 8.41 12.72 9.71
C GLU A 54 8.80 12.78 11.19
N ASP A 55 8.55 11.70 11.95
CA ASP A 55 8.98 11.61 13.35
C ASP A 55 10.50 11.77 13.48
N LYS A 56 11.29 11.12 12.61
CA LYS A 56 12.75 11.19 12.63
C LYS A 56 13.30 12.58 12.33
N LEU A 57 12.63 13.35 11.50
CA LEU A 57 12.98 14.73 11.17
C LEU A 57 12.45 15.74 12.20
N GLY A 58 11.38 15.38 12.91
CA GLY A 58 10.72 16.20 13.95
C GLY A 58 11.09 15.82 15.37
N ASP A 59 10.08 15.47 16.14
CA ASP A 59 10.18 15.31 17.61
C ASP A 59 10.92 14.03 18.06
N ARG A 60 11.12 13.08 17.15
CA ARG A 60 11.85 11.83 17.39
C ARG A 60 11.28 10.97 18.54
N VAL A 61 9.97 10.98 18.69
CA VAL A 61 9.28 10.31 19.79
C VAL A 61 9.54 8.79 19.78
N PHE A 62 9.64 8.19 18.57
CA PHE A 62 9.92 6.76 18.40
C PHE A 62 11.40 6.39 18.39
N ALA A 63 12.33 7.37 18.42
CA ALA A 63 13.77 7.10 18.32
C ALA A 63 14.30 6.21 19.46
N GLN A 64 13.70 6.27 20.64
CA GLN A 64 14.10 5.51 21.83
C GLN A 64 13.15 4.35 22.17
N ALA A 65 12.16 4.06 21.31
CA ALA A 65 11.17 3.00 21.53
C ALA A 65 11.80 1.60 21.30
N LYS A 66 12.55 1.11 22.28
CA LYS A 66 13.25 -0.19 22.22
C LYS A 66 12.40 -1.36 22.70
N THR A 67 11.36 -1.11 23.47
CA THR A 67 10.42 -2.10 23.98
C THR A 67 9.02 -1.82 23.48
N THR A 68 8.12 -2.81 23.56
CA THR A 68 6.70 -2.62 23.21
C THR A 68 6.05 -1.57 24.10
N ASN A 69 6.43 -1.52 25.37
CA ASN A 69 5.92 -0.50 26.29
C ASN A 69 6.35 0.92 25.88
N ASP A 70 7.63 1.11 25.51
CA ASP A 70 8.11 2.40 24.99
C ASP A 70 7.36 2.80 23.72
N PHE A 71 7.11 1.82 22.82
CA PHE A 71 6.32 2.06 21.62
C PHE A 71 4.89 2.50 21.94
N TYR A 72 4.22 1.86 22.91
CA TYR A 72 2.86 2.25 23.30
C TYR A 72 2.82 3.61 24.00
N MET A 73 3.83 3.95 24.78
CA MET A 73 3.95 5.29 25.35
C MET A 73 4.14 6.36 24.27
N ALA A 74 5.04 6.12 23.32
CA ALA A 74 5.23 6.98 22.17
C ALA A 74 3.95 7.11 21.34
N LEU A 75 3.27 5.98 21.06
CA LEU A 75 2.01 5.96 20.33
C LEU A 75 0.92 6.78 21.00
N SER A 76 0.84 6.79 22.34
CA SER A 76 -0.17 7.54 23.09
C SER A 76 -0.07 9.06 22.87
N ILE A 77 1.12 9.58 22.56
CA ILE A 77 1.34 11.00 22.25
C ILE A 77 0.63 11.38 20.95
N TYR A 78 0.65 10.49 19.93
CA TYR A 78 0.02 10.73 18.65
C TYR A 78 -1.46 10.34 18.61
N ALA A 79 -1.81 9.29 19.37
CA ALA A 79 -3.14 8.68 19.28
C ALA A 79 -4.20 9.41 20.11
N GLY A 80 -3.83 10.01 21.24
CA GLY A 80 -4.80 10.57 22.18
C GLY A 80 -5.88 9.54 22.52
N ASP A 81 -7.14 9.93 22.42
CA ASP A 81 -8.30 9.08 22.71
C ASP A 81 -8.58 7.97 21.70
N LYS A 82 -7.78 7.85 20.61
CA LYS A 82 -7.95 6.83 19.57
C LYS A 82 -7.38 5.45 19.93
N MET A 83 -6.75 5.32 21.09
CA MET A 83 -6.27 4.02 21.59
C MET A 83 -7.43 3.23 22.18
N GLY A 84 -8.16 2.52 21.34
CA GLY A 84 -9.27 1.64 21.73
C GLY A 84 -8.88 0.16 21.74
N ASP A 85 -9.88 -0.71 21.61
CA ASP A 85 -9.69 -2.15 21.54
C ASP A 85 -9.07 -2.58 20.21
N LYS A 86 -8.46 -3.79 20.19
CA LYS A 86 -7.80 -4.37 19.04
C LYS A 86 -8.69 -4.45 17.81
N GLU A 87 -9.94 -4.88 17.99
CA GLU A 87 -10.90 -5.08 16.91
C GLU A 87 -11.26 -3.78 16.20
N ASN A 88 -11.16 -2.67 16.91
CA ASN A 88 -11.58 -1.35 16.46
C ASN A 88 -10.41 -0.42 16.12
N THR A 89 -9.16 -0.83 16.41
CA THR A 89 -7.99 0.05 16.30
C THR A 89 -6.97 -0.50 15.30
N LEU A 90 -6.70 0.29 14.26
CA LEU A 90 -5.59 0.06 13.33
C LEU A 90 -4.47 1.06 13.59
N VAL A 91 -3.26 0.54 13.78
CA VAL A 91 -2.02 1.32 13.80
C VAL A 91 -1.30 1.13 12.47
N PHE A 92 -1.22 2.19 11.69
CA PHE A 92 -0.47 2.23 10.44
C PHE A 92 0.89 2.89 10.67
N ILE A 93 1.96 2.13 10.42
CA ILE A 93 3.35 2.58 10.55
C ILE A 93 3.88 2.84 9.14
N ASP A 94 3.91 4.11 8.73
CA ASP A 94 4.41 4.51 7.42
C ASP A 94 5.92 4.72 7.46
N GLU A 95 6.62 4.33 6.37
CA GLU A 95 8.06 4.40 6.20
C GLU A 95 8.84 3.77 7.39
N ILE A 96 8.43 2.56 7.80
CA ILE A 96 8.95 1.84 8.99
C ILE A 96 10.49 1.72 9.00
N GLN A 97 11.14 1.69 7.82
CA GLN A 97 12.59 1.60 7.69
C GLN A 97 13.34 2.85 8.17
N ALA A 98 12.64 3.96 8.44
CA ALA A 98 13.29 5.14 8.99
C ALA A 98 13.97 4.86 10.34
N TYR A 99 13.46 3.85 11.08
CA TYR A 99 14.04 3.35 12.32
C TYR A 99 14.25 1.83 12.28
N ASP A 100 15.48 1.37 12.11
CA ASP A 100 15.82 -0.06 11.99
C ASP A 100 15.35 -0.90 13.20
N HIS A 101 15.40 -0.32 14.43
CA HIS A 101 14.98 -1.02 15.63
C HIS A 101 13.48 -1.32 15.67
N LEU A 102 12.64 -0.54 14.98
CA LEU A 102 11.21 -0.82 14.90
C LEU A 102 10.91 -2.08 14.08
N LEU A 103 11.71 -2.38 13.04
CA LEU A 103 11.59 -3.64 12.31
C LEU A 103 11.80 -4.85 13.25
N THR A 104 12.77 -4.76 14.15
CA THR A 104 13.01 -5.80 15.16
C THR A 104 11.86 -5.87 16.17
N LEU A 105 11.26 -4.72 16.52
CA LEU A 105 10.17 -4.64 17.49
C LEU A 105 8.85 -5.25 16.98
N VAL A 106 8.65 -5.33 15.66
CA VAL A 106 7.45 -5.92 15.05
C VAL A 106 7.09 -7.28 15.63
N LYS A 107 8.07 -8.17 15.82
CA LYS A 107 7.86 -9.49 16.40
C LYS A 107 7.17 -9.42 17.76
N PHE A 108 7.57 -8.48 18.59
CA PHE A 108 7.03 -8.31 19.94
C PHE A 108 5.65 -7.64 19.91
N LEU A 109 5.45 -6.63 19.05
CA LEU A 109 4.14 -5.99 18.85
C LEU A 109 3.10 -7.01 18.37
N MET A 110 3.47 -7.91 17.46
CA MET A 110 2.57 -8.96 16.98
C MET A 110 2.27 -10.00 18.05
N LYS A 111 3.25 -10.33 18.90
CA LYS A 111 3.06 -11.24 20.03
C LYS A 111 2.16 -10.63 21.13
N ASP A 112 2.32 -9.35 21.44
CA ASP A 112 1.49 -8.61 22.39
C ASP A 112 0.04 -8.49 21.91
N ASN A 113 -0.15 -8.48 20.60
CA ASN A 113 -1.46 -8.55 19.95
C ASN A 113 -2.46 -7.47 20.41
N LYS A 114 -1.96 -6.29 20.79
CA LYS A 114 -2.75 -5.21 21.40
C LYS A 114 -3.61 -4.45 20.41
N PHE A 115 -3.13 -4.30 19.16
CA PHE A 115 -3.82 -3.61 18.07
C PHE A 115 -3.71 -4.40 16.77
N ARG A 116 -4.46 -4.00 15.76
CA ARG A 116 -4.18 -4.40 14.37
C ARG A 116 -3.09 -3.48 13.82
N TYR A 117 -2.15 -4.06 13.10
CA TYR A 117 -1.02 -3.33 12.54
C TYR A 117 -0.92 -3.54 11.03
N ILE A 118 -0.53 -2.49 10.34
CA ILE A 118 -0.07 -2.52 8.96
C ILE A 118 1.12 -1.57 8.84
N ALA A 119 2.08 -1.91 8.01
CA ALA A 119 3.20 -1.03 7.76
C ALA A 119 3.42 -0.80 6.27
N SER A 120 4.08 0.31 5.94
CA SER A 120 4.61 0.54 4.61
C SER A 120 6.09 0.89 4.66
N GLY A 121 6.77 0.69 3.53
CA GLY A 121 8.16 1.11 3.38
C GLY A 121 8.59 1.22 1.94
N SER A 122 9.55 2.11 1.70
CA SER A 122 10.22 2.25 0.43
C SER A 122 11.62 1.64 0.52
N LEU A 123 12.07 0.92 -0.53
CA LEU A 123 13.42 0.34 -0.62
C LEU A 123 13.80 -0.64 0.51
N LEU A 124 12.81 -1.31 1.12
CA LEU A 124 13.06 -2.29 2.18
C LEU A 124 14.04 -3.39 1.77
N GLY A 125 14.06 -3.79 0.50
CA GLY A 125 14.99 -4.80 0.00
C GLY A 125 16.47 -4.47 0.24
N VAL A 126 16.86 -3.20 0.38
CA VAL A 126 18.21 -2.76 0.74
C VAL A 126 18.38 -2.77 2.26
N THR A 127 17.42 -2.23 2.99
CA THR A 127 17.44 -2.15 4.46
C THR A 127 17.35 -3.53 5.10
N LEU A 128 16.52 -4.42 4.52
CA LEU A 128 16.34 -5.78 5.00
C LEU A 128 17.64 -6.62 4.89
N LYS A 129 18.52 -6.33 3.93
CA LYS A 129 19.83 -7.00 3.80
C LYS A 129 20.85 -6.53 4.84
N SER A 130 20.67 -5.32 5.38
CA SER A 130 21.58 -4.73 6.39
C SER A 130 21.10 -4.94 7.83
N THR A 131 19.83 -5.32 8.04
CA THR A 131 19.26 -5.52 9.39
C THR A 131 19.62 -6.91 9.91
N GLN A 132 20.34 -6.97 11.03
CA GLN A 132 20.86 -8.21 11.63
C GLN A 132 19.79 -9.21 12.09
N SER A 133 18.53 -8.81 12.20
CA SER A 133 17.44 -9.66 12.71
C SER A 133 16.09 -9.25 12.14
N LEU A 134 15.79 -9.77 10.94
CA LEU A 134 14.45 -9.64 10.38
C LEU A 134 13.50 -10.63 11.00
N PRO A 135 12.34 -10.20 11.51
CA PRO A 135 11.31 -11.10 11.98
C PRO A 135 10.48 -11.67 10.82
N ILE A 136 11.14 -12.38 9.88
CA ILE A 136 10.48 -12.94 8.67
C ILE A 136 9.21 -13.73 9.03
N GLY A 137 9.21 -14.40 10.17
CA GLY A 137 8.04 -15.15 10.68
C GLY A 137 6.88 -14.26 11.12
N SER A 138 7.10 -12.97 11.39
CA SER A 138 6.08 -12.03 11.88
C SER A 138 5.63 -11.01 10.83
N LEU A 139 6.17 -11.08 9.61
CA LEU A 139 5.84 -10.20 8.49
C LEU A 139 5.23 -10.99 7.33
N ASP A 140 4.23 -10.41 6.71
CA ASP A 140 3.70 -10.79 5.39
C ASP A 140 3.99 -9.64 4.43
N ILE A 141 4.98 -9.81 3.55
CA ILE A 141 5.48 -8.74 2.69
C ILE A 141 4.78 -8.82 1.35
N VAL A 142 4.17 -7.71 0.94
CA VAL A 142 3.51 -7.57 -0.34
C VAL A 142 4.11 -6.40 -1.11
N HIS A 143 4.54 -6.66 -2.35
CA HIS A 143 5.08 -5.62 -3.22
C HIS A 143 3.97 -4.86 -3.94
N MET A 144 4.02 -3.54 -3.82
CA MET A 144 3.15 -2.63 -4.55
C MET A 144 3.93 -1.95 -5.68
N TYR A 145 3.50 -2.21 -6.89
CA TYR A 145 4.07 -1.63 -8.11
C TYR A 145 3.30 -0.39 -8.57
N PRO A 146 3.84 0.41 -9.49
CA PRO A 146 3.03 1.35 -10.27
C PRO A 146 1.80 0.65 -10.85
N MET A 147 0.79 1.43 -11.23
CA MET A 147 -0.43 0.88 -11.86
C MET A 147 -0.05 0.09 -13.11
N ASP A 148 -0.59 -1.10 -13.22
CA ASP A 148 -0.46 -1.90 -14.43
C ASP A 148 -1.45 -1.44 -15.52
N PHE A 149 -1.35 -2.04 -16.69
CA PHE A 149 -2.22 -1.65 -17.83
C PHE A 149 -3.71 -1.90 -17.54
N GLU A 150 -4.05 -2.96 -16.81
CA GLU A 150 -5.45 -3.25 -16.44
C GLU A 150 -5.98 -2.18 -15.47
N GLU A 151 -5.20 -1.79 -14.45
CA GLU A 151 -5.55 -0.70 -13.54
C GLU A 151 -5.68 0.64 -14.28
N PHE A 152 -4.83 0.88 -15.28
CA PHE A 152 -4.92 2.05 -16.15
C PHE A 152 -6.20 2.03 -17.01
N LEU A 153 -6.59 0.87 -17.53
CA LEU A 153 -7.84 0.72 -18.28
C LEU A 153 -9.06 1.04 -17.40
N TYR A 154 -9.11 0.51 -16.17
CA TYR A 154 -10.17 0.84 -15.21
C TYR A 154 -10.21 2.35 -14.91
N ALA A 155 -9.05 2.99 -14.71
CA ALA A 155 -8.95 4.42 -14.48
C ALA A 155 -9.54 5.24 -15.65
N ASN A 156 -9.43 4.73 -16.87
CA ASN A 156 -9.98 5.36 -18.08
C ASN A 156 -11.42 4.92 -18.42
N GLY A 157 -12.14 4.28 -17.48
CA GLY A 157 -13.54 3.92 -17.63
C GLY A 157 -13.80 2.65 -18.46
N VAL A 158 -12.77 1.85 -18.73
CA VAL A 158 -12.97 0.53 -19.37
C VAL A 158 -13.57 -0.42 -18.34
N GLY A 159 -14.78 -0.88 -18.60
CA GLY A 159 -15.54 -1.73 -17.68
C GLY A 159 -15.02 -3.16 -17.61
N GLU A 160 -15.36 -3.84 -16.51
CA GLU A 160 -14.96 -5.23 -16.23
C GLU A 160 -15.37 -6.21 -17.34
N LEU A 161 -16.51 -6.01 -17.98
CA LEU A 161 -16.97 -6.85 -19.10
C LEU A 161 -15.96 -6.88 -20.26
N VAL A 162 -15.37 -5.75 -20.60
CA VAL A 162 -14.37 -5.64 -21.67
C VAL A 162 -13.08 -6.35 -21.23
N ILE A 163 -12.63 -6.11 -20.01
CA ILE A 163 -11.41 -6.74 -19.48
C ILE A 163 -11.56 -8.26 -19.41
N ASN A 164 -12.70 -8.76 -18.96
CA ASN A 164 -12.99 -10.18 -18.92
C ASN A 164 -13.11 -10.81 -20.33
N ALA A 165 -13.65 -10.08 -21.31
CA ALA A 165 -13.67 -10.53 -22.70
C ALA A 165 -12.25 -10.66 -23.27
N MET A 166 -11.36 -9.70 -23.00
CA MET A 166 -9.95 -9.76 -23.40
C MET A 166 -9.24 -10.97 -22.76
N ARG A 167 -9.46 -11.20 -21.48
CA ARG A 167 -8.88 -12.32 -20.74
C ARG A 167 -9.33 -13.66 -21.31
N LYS A 168 -10.65 -13.83 -21.55
CA LYS A 168 -11.20 -15.04 -22.17
C LYS A 168 -10.65 -15.28 -23.59
N SER A 169 -10.51 -14.21 -24.40
CA SER A 169 -9.90 -14.33 -25.74
C SER A 169 -8.47 -14.83 -25.67
N PHE A 170 -7.69 -14.31 -24.72
CA PHE A 170 -6.32 -14.76 -24.47
C PHE A 170 -6.27 -16.23 -24.01
N GLU A 171 -7.08 -16.62 -23.03
CA GLU A 171 -7.15 -17.98 -22.50
C GLU A 171 -7.56 -19.02 -23.55
N ASN A 172 -8.45 -18.61 -24.48
CA ASN A 172 -8.95 -19.45 -25.55
C ASN A 172 -8.12 -19.38 -26.84
N ASN A 173 -7.01 -18.64 -26.85
CA ASN A 173 -6.20 -18.36 -28.05
C ASN A 173 -7.04 -17.78 -29.22
N GLN A 174 -8.02 -16.93 -28.91
CA GLN A 174 -8.89 -16.29 -29.89
C GLN A 174 -8.48 -14.84 -30.09
N ALA A 175 -8.47 -14.38 -31.33
CA ALA A 175 -8.23 -12.99 -31.64
C ALA A 175 -9.40 -12.11 -31.16
N LEU A 176 -9.08 -10.91 -30.70
CA LEU A 176 -10.07 -9.85 -30.49
C LEU A 176 -10.58 -9.35 -31.87
N SER A 177 -11.79 -8.80 -31.90
CA SER A 177 -12.22 -8.07 -33.10
C SER A 177 -11.26 -6.89 -33.37
N ASP A 178 -11.10 -6.53 -34.66
CA ASP A 178 -10.21 -5.43 -35.06
C ASP A 178 -10.53 -4.13 -34.34
N THR A 179 -11.82 -3.82 -34.19
CA THR A 179 -12.27 -2.61 -33.45
C THR A 179 -11.81 -2.62 -32.01
N MET A 180 -11.96 -3.76 -31.29
CA MET A 180 -11.53 -3.88 -29.92
C MET A 180 -10.00 -3.86 -29.79
N HIS A 181 -9.32 -4.58 -30.68
CA HIS A 181 -7.86 -4.59 -30.71
C HIS A 181 -7.30 -3.18 -30.90
N ASN A 182 -7.76 -2.45 -31.93
CA ASN A 182 -7.30 -1.08 -32.18
C ASN A 182 -7.57 -0.14 -31.00
N LYS A 183 -8.74 -0.23 -30.38
CA LYS A 183 -9.06 0.57 -29.19
C LYS A 183 -8.13 0.27 -28.02
N MET A 184 -7.84 -1.01 -27.75
CA MET A 184 -6.93 -1.39 -26.68
C MET A 184 -5.48 -0.98 -26.98
N MET A 185 -5.05 -1.06 -28.25
CA MET A 185 -3.74 -0.57 -28.68
C MET A 185 -3.59 0.95 -28.49
N ASP A 186 -4.65 1.73 -28.69
CA ASP A 186 -4.65 3.16 -28.41
C ASP A 186 -4.48 3.44 -26.91
N PHE A 187 -5.17 2.71 -26.03
CA PHE A 187 -4.96 2.80 -24.59
C PHE A 187 -3.55 2.38 -24.19
N PHE A 188 -3.03 1.30 -24.80
CA PHE A 188 -1.68 0.84 -24.49
C PHE A 188 -0.61 1.86 -24.87
N LYS A 189 -0.72 2.50 -26.04
CA LYS A 189 0.18 3.60 -26.43
C LYS A 189 0.12 4.76 -25.42
N LYS A 190 -1.08 5.12 -24.96
CA LYS A 190 -1.26 6.16 -23.93
C LYS A 190 -0.62 5.75 -22.61
N TYR A 191 -0.82 4.49 -22.18
CA TYR A 191 -0.19 3.95 -20.99
C TYR A 191 1.35 3.99 -21.06
N LEU A 192 1.95 3.65 -22.20
CA LEU A 192 3.40 3.75 -22.38
C LEU A 192 3.94 5.18 -22.28
N LEU A 193 3.13 6.18 -22.64
CA LEU A 193 3.51 7.60 -22.53
C LEU A 193 3.29 8.17 -21.12
N VAL A 194 2.17 7.82 -20.48
CA VAL A 194 1.77 8.33 -19.13
C VAL A 194 2.50 7.60 -18.02
N GLY A 195 2.73 6.30 -18.21
CA GLY A 195 3.25 5.41 -17.18
C GLY A 195 2.19 5.00 -16.15
N GLY A 196 2.65 4.33 -15.08
CA GLY A 196 1.78 3.77 -14.04
C GLY A 196 1.81 4.53 -12.71
N LEU A 197 2.42 5.71 -12.61
CA LEU A 197 2.35 6.49 -11.37
C LEU A 197 0.93 7.02 -11.15
N PRO A 198 0.28 6.77 -9.98
CA PRO A 198 -1.12 7.13 -9.78
C PRO A 198 -1.44 8.60 -10.06
N LYS A 199 -0.54 9.51 -9.67
CA LYS A 199 -0.73 10.94 -9.91
C LYS A 199 -0.70 11.28 -11.42
N ALA A 200 0.18 10.66 -12.19
CA ALA A 200 0.24 10.83 -13.63
C ALA A 200 -1.04 10.30 -14.30
N VAL A 201 -1.48 9.11 -13.90
CA VAL A 201 -2.72 8.51 -14.42
C VAL A 201 -3.93 9.37 -14.08
N GLU A 202 -4.04 9.86 -12.84
CA GLU A 202 -5.13 10.74 -12.40
C GLU A 202 -5.18 12.03 -13.24
N THR A 203 -4.04 12.70 -13.42
CA THR A 203 -3.94 13.91 -14.24
C THR A 203 -4.32 13.61 -15.69
N PHE A 204 -3.85 12.49 -16.26
CA PHE A 204 -4.22 12.09 -17.62
C PHE A 204 -5.74 11.88 -17.77
N VAL A 205 -6.37 11.17 -16.83
CA VAL A 205 -7.82 10.92 -16.84
C VAL A 205 -8.62 12.23 -16.79
N GLN A 206 -8.13 13.23 -16.05
CA GLN A 206 -8.78 14.54 -15.91
C GLN A 206 -8.59 15.44 -17.13
N THR A 207 -7.41 15.40 -17.74
CA THR A 207 -7.03 16.38 -18.79
C THR A 207 -7.04 15.79 -20.20
N HIS A 208 -6.96 14.47 -20.33
CA HIS A 208 -6.75 13.75 -21.59
C HIS A 208 -5.53 14.24 -22.39
N ASN A 209 -4.60 14.93 -21.75
CA ASN A 209 -3.43 15.53 -22.38
C ASN A 209 -2.14 14.83 -21.95
N VAL A 210 -1.45 14.23 -22.94
CA VAL A 210 -0.20 13.50 -22.71
C VAL A 210 1.01 14.44 -22.54
N VAL A 211 0.92 15.71 -22.94
CA VAL A 211 2.05 16.66 -22.95
C VAL A 211 2.31 17.27 -21.57
N GLN A 212 1.38 17.24 -20.64
CA GLN A 212 1.51 17.81 -19.28
C GLN A 212 2.42 17.02 -18.33
N PHE A 213 3.03 15.93 -18.77
CA PHE A 213 3.86 15.02 -17.94
C PHE A 213 5.37 15.16 -18.18
N ARG A 214 5.81 16.20 -18.90
CA ARG A 214 7.23 16.50 -19.13
C ARG A 214 7.75 17.56 -18.17
#